data_feb3793f969ef1656151a1e6a9e47c48
#
_entry.id   feb3793f969ef1656151a1e6a9e47c48
#
_cell.length_a   1.000
_cell.length_b   1.000
_cell.length_c   1.000
_cell.angle_alpha   90.00
_cell.angle_beta   90.00
_cell.angle_gamma   90.00
#
_symmetry.space_group_name_H-M   'P 1'
#
loop_
_entity.id
_entity.type
_entity.pdbx_description
1 polymer ?
#
loop_
_entity_poly.entity_id
_entity_poly.type
_entity_poly.pdbx_seq_one_letter_code
_entity_poly.pdbx_strand_id
1 'polypeptide(L)'
;MIEFQGLCKKFGDKPVLAGLSLEVRDGETMVIIGYSGTGKSVALKHIVGLLHPDDGDVMVDGRVVSTLERAALNELRRDIGYVFQFAALFDSMTVFDNVALGLRRRQLSDEEIGERVAEALAVVDLTGADDQYPAELSGGMRKRVGIARAIALRPRYILYDEPTTGLDPVTSAVIDRLIVRTRERFGVTGVVVTHDMRSAYTVGDRIAMLYEGRIRQVGTVAEVQATQDPVVRQFIEGRPT
;
A
#
# COMPACT_ATOMS: atom_id res chain seq x y z
N MET A 1 -3.53 12.90 6.44
CA MET A 1 -4.87 12.36 6.14
C MET A 1 -5.05 12.19 4.63
N ILE A 2 -5.68 11.10 4.18
CA ILE A 2 -6.01 10.85 2.75
C ILE A 2 -7.53 10.80 2.62
N GLU A 3 -8.07 11.49 1.63
CA GLU A 3 -9.51 11.55 1.36
C GLU A 3 -9.81 11.27 -0.11
N PHE A 4 -10.71 10.35 -0.37
CA PHE A 4 -11.32 10.14 -1.68
C PHE A 4 -12.69 10.83 -1.70
N GLN A 5 -12.90 11.72 -2.66
CA GLN A 5 -14.11 12.55 -2.75
C GLN A 5 -14.83 12.27 -4.07
N GLY A 6 -15.75 11.31 -4.06
CA GLY A 6 -16.56 10.96 -5.21
C GLY A 6 -15.76 10.47 -6.41
N LEU A 7 -14.60 9.84 -6.18
CA LEU A 7 -13.64 9.47 -7.21
C LEU A 7 -14.24 8.53 -8.26
N CYS A 8 -14.20 8.94 -9.53
CA CYS A 8 -14.65 8.17 -10.68
C CYS A 8 -13.47 7.89 -11.64
N LYS A 9 -13.43 6.67 -12.19
CA LYS A 9 -12.44 6.28 -13.21
C LYS A 9 -13.00 5.24 -14.16
N LYS A 10 -12.83 5.48 -15.46
CA LYS A 10 -13.15 4.56 -16.55
C LYS A 10 -11.88 4.16 -17.30
N PHE A 11 -11.90 3.01 -17.93
CA PHE A 11 -10.93 2.60 -18.94
C PHE A 11 -11.69 2.18 -20.19
N GLY A 12 -11.62 3.00 -21.24
CA GLY A 12 -12.56 2.95 -22.36
C GLY A 12 -13.99 3.19 -21.82
N ASP A 13 -14.92 2.32 -22.18
CA ASP A 13 -16.32 2.41 -21.74
C ASP A 13 -16.59 1.72 -20.38
N LYS A 14 -15.58 1.03 -19.82
CA LYS A 14 -15.75 0.27 -18.58
C LYS A 14 -15.51 1.16 -17.35
N PRO A 15 -16.54 1.46 -16.54
CA PRO A 15 -16.35 2.12 -15.25
C PRO A 15 -15.66 1.16 -14.27
N VAL A 16 -14.66 1.67 -13.55
CA VAL A 16 -13.91 0.93 -12.53
C VAL A 16 -14.10 1.54 -11.15
N LEU A 17 -14.10 2.86 -11.06
CA LEU A 17 -14.52 3.60 -9.88
C LEU A 17 -15.70 4.48 -10.26
N ALA A 18 -16.74 4.50 -9.41
CA ALA A 18 -18.05 5.10 -9.73
C ALA A 18 -18.58 5.98 -8.58
N GLY A 19 -17.69 6.83 -8.03
CA GLY A 19 -18.00 7.71 -6.90
C GLY A 19 -17.48 7.17 -5.58
N LEU A 20 -16.25 6.67 -5.57
CA LEU A 20 -15.57 6.20 -4.35
C LEU A 20 -15.32 7.38 -3.42
N SER A 21 -15.85 7.29 -2.19
CA SER A 21 -15.60 8.25 -1.11
C SER A 21 -15.15 7.48 0.13
N LEU A 22 -13.98 7.86 0.67
CA LEU A 22 -13.36 7.20 1.82
C LEU A 22 -12.38 8.17 2.48
N GLU A 23 -12.36 8.17 3.81
CA GLU A 23 -11.38 8.89 4.62
C GLU A 23 -10.43 7.91 5.30
N VAL A 24 -9.12 8.14 5.16
CA VAL A 24 -8.04 7.44 5.87
C VAL A 24 -7.42 8.42 6.86
N ARG A 25 -7.53 8.10 8.16
CA ARG A 25 -7.06 8.95 9.25
C ARG A 25 -5.56 8.80 9.45
N ASP A 26 -4.93 9.84 9.98
CA ASP A 26 -3.51 9.76 10.30
C ASP A 26 -3.23 8.71 11.39
N GLY A 27 -2.19 7.91 11.18
CA GLY A 27 -1.74 6.86 12.09
C GLY A 27 -2.54 5.56 12.04
N GLU A 28 -3.65 5.48 11.27
CA GLU A 28 -4.37 4.22 11.08
C GLU A 28 -3.83 3.40 9.90
N THR A 29 -4.10 2.10 9.92
CA THR A 29 -4.06 1.25 8.73
C THR A 29 -5.47 1.01 8.23
N MET A 30 -5.83 1.66 7.11
CA MET A 30 -7.05 1.41 6.38
C MET A 30 -6.85 0.25 5.41
N VAL A 31 -7.67 -0.78 5.51
CA VAL A 31 -7.65 -1.89 4.55
C VAL A 31 -8.82 -1.76 3.59
N ILE A 32 -8.55 -1.75 2.30
CA ILE A 32 -9.56 -1.78 1.24
C ILE A 32 -9.66 -3.20 0.70
N ILE A 33 -10.76 -3.87 0.99
CA ILE A 33 -11.06 -5.21 0.49
C ILE A 33 -12.01 -5.18 -0.71
N GLY A 34 -12.09 -6.27 -1.44
CA GLY A 34 -13.01 -6.44 -2.57
C GLY A 34 -12.53 -7.48 -3.56
N TYR A 35 -13.42 -7.92 -4.44
CA TYR A 35 -13.13 -8.91 -5.48
C TYR A 35 -11.97 -8.49 -6.39
N SER A 36 -11.35 -9.46 -7.06
CA SER A 36 -10.31 -9.14 -8.06
C SER A 36 -10.90 -8.26 -9.16
N GLY A 37 -10.15 -7.23 -9.59
CA GLY A 37 -10.58 -6.33 -10.66
C GLY A 37 -11.59 -5.24 -10.26
N THR A 38 -11.95 -5.09 -8.99
CA THR A 38 -12.89 -4.04 -8.52
C THR A 38 -12.33 -2.63 -8.49
N GLY A 39 -11.03 -2.44 -8.78
CA GLY A 39 -10.41 -1.11 -8.81
C GLY A 39 -9.58 -0.74 -7.58
N LYS A 40 -9.29 -1.67 -6.66
CA LYS A 40 -8.47 -1.41 -5.45
C LYS A 40 -7.12 -0.76 -5.77
N SER A 41 -6.31 -1.38 -6.63
CA SER A 41 -5.02 -0.82 -7.07
C SER A 41 -5.18 0.46 -7.90
N VAL A 42 -6.33 0.62 -8.58
CA VAL A 42 -6.66 1.87 -9.29
C VAL A 42 -6.84 3.01 -8.29
N ALA A 43 -7.54 2.78 -7.18
CA ALA A 43 -7.68 3.77 -6.11
C ALA A 43 -6.32 4.19 -5.54
N LEU A 44 -5.42 3.23 -5.22
CA LEU A 44 -4.06 3.56 -4.74
C LEU A 44 -3.27 4.42 -5.72
N LYS A 45 -3.38 4.15 -7.01
CA LYS A 45 -2.65 4.91 -8.05
C LYS A 45 -3.07 6.37 -8.14
N HIS A 46 -4.30 6.70 -7.76
CA HIS A 46 -4.75 8.10 -7.69
C HIS A 46 -4.11 8.86 -6.51
N ILE A 47 -3.87 8.20 -5.36
CA ILE A 47 -3.19 8.83 -4.20
C ILE A 47 -1.82 9.39 -4.58
N VAL A 48 -1.08 8.69 -5.45
CA VAL A 48 0.25 9.10 -5.90
C VAL A 48 0.23 9.82 -7.26
N GLY A 49 -0.94 10.14 -7.79
CA GLY A 49 -1.09 10.82 -9.08
C GLY A 49 -0.51 10.06 -10.27
N LEU A 50 -0.51 8.71 -10.23
CA LEU A 50 -0.18 7.86 -11.38
C LEU A 50 -1.36 7.71 -12.34
N LEU A 51 -2.57 8.01 -11.87
CA LEU A 51 -3.78 8.10 -12.67
C LEU A 51 -4.48 9.42 -12.35
N HIS A 52 -5.09 10.01 -13.38
CA HIS A 52 -5.99 11.15 -13.23
C HIS A 52 -7.43 10.66 -13.13
N PRO A 53 -8.27 11.23 -12.23
CA PRO A 53 -9.68 10.93 -12.17
C PRO A 53 -10.42 11.44 -13.42
N ASP A 54 -11.57 10.83 -13.71
CA ASP A 54 -12.50 11.36 -14.72
C ASP A 54 -13.55 12.26 -14.08
N ASP A 55 -13.82 12.08 -12.76
CA ASP A 55 -14.62 12.95 -11.92
C ASP A 55 -14.27 12.69 -10.44
N GLY A 56 -14.57 13.65 -9.56
CA GLY A 56 -14.14 13.63 -8.17
C GLY A 56 -12.64 13.77 -8.03
N ASP A 57 -12.11 13.55 -6.82
CA ASP A 57 -10.68 13.72 -6.56
C ASP A 57 -10.14 12.89 -5.39
N VAL A 58 -8.82 12.92 -5.22
CA VAL A 58 -8.12 12.46 -4.03
C VAL A 58 -7.38 13.64 -3.41
N MET A 59 -7.54 13.81 -2.11
CA MET A 59 -6.77 14.78 -1.34
C MET A 59 -5.78 14.07 -0.41
N VAL A 60 -4.57 14.59 -0.33
CA VAL A 60 -3.54 14.17 0.63
C VAL A 60 -3.06 15.40 1.38
N ASP A 61 -3.25 15.42 2.69
CA ASP A 61 -2.95 16.57 3.56
C ASP A 61 -3.55 17.88 3.04
N GLY A 62 -4.83 17.84 2.62
CA GLY A 62 -5.55 18.98 2.09
C GLY A 62 -5.14 19.41 0.67
N ARG A 63 -4.19 18.71 0.04
CA ARG A 63 -3.77 18.98 -1.35
C ARG A 63 -4.52 18.10 -2.33
N VAL A 64 -5.20 18.68 -3.30
CA VAL A 64 -5.92 17.98 -4.36
C VAL A 64 -4.92 17.42 -5.36
N VAL A 65 -4.78 16.09 -5.43
CA VAL A 65 -3.71 15.41 -6.17
C VAL A 65 -3.76 15.68 -7.67
N SER A 66 -4.97 15.70 -8.26
CA SER A 66 -5.16 15.89 -9.72
C SER A 66 -4.73 17.26 -10.22
N THR A 67 -4.73 18.27 -9.33
CA THR A 67 -4.39 19.67 -9.67
C THR A 67 -2.93 20.02 -9.39
N LEU A 68 -2.15 19.10 -8.79
CA LEU A 68 -0.77 19.35 -8.46
C LEU A 68 0.11 19.41 -9.72
N GLU A 69 0.88 20.48 -9.83
CA GLU A 69 1.96 20.56 -10.80
C GLU A 69 3.06 19.53 -10.50
N ARG A 70 3.86 19.18 -11.51
CA ARG A 70 4.90 18.14 -11.43
C ARG A 70 5.84 18.29 -10.24
N ALA A 71 6.23 19.50 -9.88
CA ALA A 71 7.14 19.76 -8.76
C ALA A 71 6.46 19.41 -7.42
N ALA A 72 5.24 19.91 -7.19
CA ALA A 72 4.45 19.67 -5.99
C ALA A 72 4.03 18.19 -5.88
N LEU A 73 3.71 17.55 -7.01
CA LEU A 73 3.41 16.11 -7.04
C LEU A 73 4.63 15.25 -6.67
N ASN A 74 5.82 15.63 -7.13
CA ASN A 74 7.05 14.94 -6.75
C ASN A 74 7.38 15.15 -5.26
N GLU A 75 7.08 16.32 -4.71
CA GLU A 75 7.19 16.58 -3.28
C GLU A 75 6.24 15.69 -2.48
N LEU A 76 4.96 15.63 -2.87
CA LEU A 76 3.96 14.71 -2.26
C LEU A 76 4.44 13.27 -2.26
N ARG A 77 4.98 12.79 -3.38
CA ARG A 77 5.49 11.41 -3.53
C ARG A 77 6.67 11.09 -2.61
N ARG A 78 7.41 12.09 -2.11
CA ARG A 78 8.48 11.88 -1.13
C ARG A 78 7.96 11.42 0.22
N ASP A 79 6.72 11.77 0.54
CA ASP A 79 6.06 11.42 1.80
C ASP A 79 5.28 10.10 1.69
N ILE A 80 5.28 9.45 0.52
CA ILE A 80 4.52 8.23 0.27
C ILE A 80 5.45 7.10 -0.15
N GLY A 81 5.50 6.02 0.63
CA GLY A 81 6.08 4.75 0.25
C GLY A 81 5.06 3.91 -0.53
N TYR A 82 5.47 3.25 -1.61
CA TYR A 82 4.59 2.35 -2.36
C TYR A 82 5.20 0.96 -2.42
N VAL A 83 4.49 -0.03 -1.89
CA VAL A 83 4.84 -1.45 -1.93
C VAL A 83 3.99 -2.13 -3.00
N PHE A 84 4.61 -2.50 -4.10
CA PHE A 84 3.94 -3.10 -5.26
C PHE A 84 3.67 -4.60 -5.08
N GLN A 85 2.62 -5.09 -5.73
CA GLN A 85 2.21 -6.50 -5.71
C GLN A 85 3.33 -7.49 -6.03
N PHE A 86 4.24 -7.18 -6.95
CA PHE A 86 5.38 -8.01 -7.33
C PHE A 86 6.73 -7.45 -6.84
N ALA A 87 6.74 -6.65 -5.75
CA ALA A 87 7.88 -5.95 -5.18
C ALA A 87 8.53 -4.93 -6.15
N ALA A 88 8.46 -5.11 -7.45
CA ALA A 88 9.02 -4.25 -8.50
C ALA A 88 10.48 -3.87 -8.22
N LEU A 89 11.30 -4.87 -7.91
CA LEU A 89 12.74 -4.69 -7.76
C LEU A 89 13.41 -4.61 -9.13
N PHE A 90 14.51 -3.89 -9.19
CA PHE A 90 15.38 -3.86 -10.36
C PHE A 90 16.34 -5.05 -10.31
N ASP A 91 16.21 -5.98 -11.24
CA ASP A 91 16.98 -7.23 -11.25
C ASP A 91 18.50 -7.01 -11.43
N SER A 92 18.89 -5.90 -12.05
CA SER A 92 20.28 -5.49 -12.25
C SER A 92 20.92 -4.79 -11.05
N MET A 93 20.16 -4.59 -9.96
CA MET A 93 20.61 -3.91 -8.75
C MET A 93 20.63 -4.89 -7.58
N THR A 94 21.59 -4.71 -6.68
CA THR A 94 21.64 -5.45 -5.41
C THR A 94 20.43 -5.06 -4.52
N VAL A 95 20.24 -5.77 -3.43
CA VAL A 95 19.28 -5.43 -2.38
C VAL A 95 19.56 -4.02 -1.84
N PHE A 96 20.84 -3.73 -1.52
CA PHE A 96 21.27 -2.41 -1.10
C PHE A 96 20.84 -1.33 -2.10
N ASP A 97 21.17 -1.49 -3.37
CA ASP A 97 20.87 -0.51 -4.41
C ASP A 97 19.38 -0.32 -4.63
N ASN A 98 18.59 -1.40 -4.57
CA ASN A 98 17.14 -1.33 -4.64
C ASN A 98 16.55 -0.49 -3.49
N VAL A 99 17.02 -0.67 -2.26
CA VAL A 99 16.56 0.08 -1.10
C VAL A 99 17.07 1.53 -1.14
N ALA A 100 18.31 1.74 -1.53
CA ALA A 100 18.96 3.05 -1.62
C ALA A 100 18.42 3.93 -2.76
N LEU A 101 17.74 3.36 -3.75
CA LEU A 101 17.34 4.04 -5.00
C LEU A 101 16.62 5.37 -4.77
N GLY A 102 15.65 5.38 -3.86
CA GLY A 102 14.91 6.60 -3.51
C GLY A 102 15.73 7.59 -2.66
N LEU A 103 16.63 7.08 -1.83
CA LEU A 103 17.48 7.88 -0.95
C LEU A 103 18.52 8.68 -1.76
N ARG A 104 19.11 8.08 -2.81
CA ARG A 104 20.07 8.75 -3.70
C ARG A 104 19.51 9.99 -4.41
N ARG A 105 18.18 10.15 -4.46
CA ARG A 105 17.51 11.34 -5.00
C ARG A 105 17.29 12.42 -3.95
N ARG A 106 17.70 12.16 -2.72
CA ARG A 106 17.68 13.13 -1.60
C ARG A 106 19.12 13.64 -1.40
N GLN A 107 19.25 14.80 -0.80
CA GLN A 107 20.57 15.37 -0.46
C GLN A 107 21.10 14.72 0.84
N LEU A 108 21.41 13.43 0.76
CA LEU A 108 21.95 12.62 1.86
C LEU A 108 23.38 12.21 1.51
N SER A 109 24.24 12.10 2.52
CA SER A 109 25.57 11.52 2.37
C SER A 109 25.48 10.00 2.14
N ASP A 110 26.54 9.41 1.61
CA ASP A 110 26.62 7.95 1.42
C ASP A 110 26.54 7.21 2.75
N GLU A 111 27.08 7.78 3.83
CA GLU A 111 26.99 7.26 5.19
C GLU A 111 25.52 7.23 5.68
N GLU A 112 24.79 8.34 5.55
CA GLU A 112 23.36 8.41 5.91
C GLU A 112 22.51 7.44 5.07
N ILE A 113 22.84 7.25 3.80
CA ILE A 113 22.16 6.27 2.95
C ILE A 113 22.44 4.86 3.48
N GLY A 114 23.69 4.54 3.79
CA GLY A 114 24.09 3.24 4.37
C GLY A 114 23.34 2.93 5.67
N GLU A 115 23.30 3.88 6.60
CA GLU A 115 22.59 3.72 7.87
C GLU A 115 21.07 3.47 7.67
N ARG A 116 20.43 4.23 6.79
CA ARG A 116 18.99 4.06 6.49
C ARG A 116 18.68 2.73 5.81
N VAL A 117 19.54 2.28 4.91
CA VAL A 117 19.41 0.96 4.26
C VAL A 117 19.55 -0.14 5.30
N ALA A 118 20.59 -0.09 6.15
CA ALA A 118 20.84 -1.07 7.20
C ALA A 118 19.67 -1.12 8.20
N GLU A 119 19.15 0.05 8.64
CA GLU A 119 17.95 0.13 9.49
C GLU A 119 16.74 -0.52 8.83
N ALA A 120 16.47 -0.19 7.55
CA ALA A 120 15.33 -0.72 6.82
C ALA A 120 15.42 -2.24 6.63
N LEU A 121 16.60 -2.77 6.30
CA LEU A 121 16.82 -4.21 6.17
C LEU A 121 16.69 -4.94 7.51
N ALA A 122 17.15 -4.34 8.60
CA ALA A 122 16.97 -4.91 9.94
C ALA A 122 15.49 -4.98 10.33
N VAL A 123 14.66 -3.97 10.00
CA VAL A 123 13.21 -3.97 10.27
C VAL A 123 12.49 -5.12 9.58
N VAL A 124 12.95 -5.49 8.39
CA VAL A 124 12.33 -6.57 7.60
C VAL A 124 13.04 -7.92 7.75
N ASP A 125 13.90 -8.07 8.74
CA ASP A 125 14.67 -9.29 9.05
C ASP A 125 15.48 -9.80 7.83
N LEU A 126 16.20 -8.88 7.16
CA LEU A 126 17.08 -9.15 6.00
C LEU A 126 18.49 -8.60 6.21
N THR A 127 18.97 -8.50 7.45
CA THR A 127 20.34 -8.10 7.74
C THR A 127 21.34 -9.05 7.06
N GLY A 128 22.35 -8.49 6.36
CA GLY A 128 23.38 -9.25 5.65
C GLY A 128 22.96 -9.75 4.26
N ALA A 129 21.82 -9.29 3.73
CA ALA A 129 21.38 -9.57 2.36
C ALA A 129 21.77 -8.46 1.36
N ASP A 130 22.54 -7.49 1.77
CA ASP A 130 22.84 -6.23 1.06
C ASP A 130 23.37 -6.46 -0.36
N ASP A 131 24.30 -7.41 -0.52
CA ASP A 131 24.99 -7.68 -1.78
C ASP A 131 24.24 -8.68 -2.68
N GLN A 132 23.13 -9.28 -2.20
CA GLN A 132 22.36 -10.23 -2.99
C GLN A 132 21.56 -9.53 -4.10
N TYR A 133 21.37 -10.24 -5.20
CA TYR A 133 20.49 -9.79 -6.29
C TYR A 133 19.08 -10.37 -6.15
N PRO A 134 18.03 -9.73 -6.72
CA PRO A 134 16.65 -10.23 -6.65
C PRO A 134 16.47 -11.67 -7.11
N ALA A 135 17.29 -12.15 -8.07
CA ALA A 135 17.27 -13.53 -8.55
C ALA A 135 17.67 -14.56 -7.48
N GLU A 136 18.45 -14.17 -6.48
CA GLU A 136 18.90 -15.03 -5.39
C GLU A 136 17.91 -15.09 -4.22
N LEU A 137 16.86 -14.27 -4.26
CA LEU A 137 15.88 -14.12 -3.18
C LEU A 137 14.65 -14.99 -3.39
N SER A 138 14.10 -15.54 -2.30
CA SER A 138 12.76 -16.12 -2.31
C SER A 138 11.68 -15.06 -2.60
N GLY A 139 10.46 -15.49 -2.96
CA GLY A 139 9.33 -14.58 -3.17
C GLY A 139 9.03 -13.71 -1.95
N GLY A 140 9.06 -14.29 -0.76
CA GLY A 140 8.88 -13.56 0.51
C GLY A 140 10.03 -12.58 0.80
N MET A 141 11.28 -12.93 0.50
CA MET A 141 12.41 -12.02 0.63
C MET A 141 12.27 -10.82 -0.32
N ARG A 142 11.91 -11.03 -1.58
CA ARG A 142 11.65 -9.93 -2.52
C ARG A 142 10.59 -8.96 -2.02
N LYS A 143 9.48 -9.48 -1.46
CA LYS A 143 8.44 -8.64 -0.83
C LYS A 143 9.00 -7.83 0.33
N ARG A 144 9.80 -8.44 1.20
CA ARG A 144 10.44 -7.75 2.33
C ARG A 144 11.40 -6.65 1.88
N VAL A 145 12.18 -6.87 0.82
CA VAL A 145 13.02 -5.81 0.20
C VAL A 145 12.15 -4.66 -0.33
N GLY A 146 10.99 -4.97 -0.94
CA GLY A 146 10.03 -3.95 -1.39
C GLY A 146 9.51 -3.08 -0.24
N ILE A 147 9.25 -3.69 0.93
CA ILE A 147 8.88 -2.97 2.16
C ILE A 147 10.07 -2.16 2.66
N ALA A 148 11.28 -2.74 2.75
CA ALA A 148 12.48 -2.03 3.16
C ALA A 148 12.73 -0.78 2.31
N ARG A 149 12.60 -0.88 0.98
CA ARG A 149 12.69 0.26 0.06
C ARG A 149 11.68 1.37 0.36
N ALA A 150 10.47 1.01 0.75
CA ALA A 150 9.44 1.98 1.10
C ALA A 150 9.75 2.68 2.43
N ILE A 151 10.11 1.94 3.48
CA ILE A 151 10.35 2.50 4.83
C ILE A 151 11.67 3.26 4.94
N ALA A 152 12.70 2.93 4.15
CA ALA A 152 13.98 3.64 4.14
C ALA A 152 13.83 5.15 3.86
N LEU A 153 12.79 5.51 3.11
CA LEU A 153 12.45 6.90 2.81
C LEU A 153 11.86 7.64 4.02
N ARG A 154 11.51 6.95 5.12
CA ARG A 154 10.79 7.47 6.29
C ARG A 154 9.55 8.25 5.85
N PRO A 155 8.62 7.61 5.12
CA PRO A 155 7.43 8.25 4.59
C PRO A 155 6.41 8.49 5.70
N ARG A 156 5.44 9.42 5.47
CA ARG A 156 4.26 9.59 6.34
C ARG A 156 3.17 8.56 6.01
N TYR A 157 3.10 8.13 4.76
CA TYR A 157 2.11 7.19 4.23
C TYR A 157 2.79 6.00 3.58
N ILE A 158 2.25 4.80 3.77
CA ILE A 158 2.67 3.61 3.01
C ILE A 158 1.44 2.97 2.37
N LEU A 159 1.52 2.81 1.05
CA LEU A 159 0.51 2.14 0.25
C LEU A 159 0.99 0.73 -0.08
N TYR A 160 0.21 -0.27 0.31
CA TYR A 160 0.51 -1.68 0.07
C TYR A 160 -0.49 -2.23 -0.95
N ASP A 161 0.01 -2.59 -2.13
CA ASP A 161 -0.80 -3.14 -3.21
C ASP A 161 -0.67 -4.67 -3.22
N GLU A 162 -1.65 -5.37 -2.68
CA GLU A 162 -1.72 -6.83 -2.58
C GLU A 162 -0.41 -7.46 -2.01
N PRO A 163 0.03 -7.08 -0.80
CA PRO A 163 1.37 -7.38 -0.30
C PRO A 163 1.62 -8.88 -0.08
N THR A 164 0.59 -9.67 0.21
CA THR A 164 0.68 -11.11 0.49
C THR A 164 0.35 -12.00 -0.70
N THR A 165 -0.10 -11.42 -1.82
CA THR A 165 -0.49 -12.21 -3.01
C THR A 165 0.67 -13.04 -3.55
N GLY A 166 0.40 -14.33 -3.79
CA GLY A 166 1.35 -15.29 -4.32
C GLY A 166 2.31 -15.89 -3.29
N LEU A 167 2.07 -15.64 -2.00
CA LEU A 167 2.82 -16.22 -0.88
C LEU A 167 2.03 -17.33 -0.21
N ASP A 168 2.75 -18.26 0.40
CA ASP A 168 2.15 -19.25 1.29
C ASP A 168 1.65 -18.60 2.60
N PRO A 169 0.76 -19.26 3.37
CA PRO A 169 0.17 -18.68 4.59
C PRO A 169 1.18 -18.27 5.67
N VAL A 170 2.30 -18.99 5.78
CA VAL A 170 3.33 -18.70 6.79
C VAL A 170 4.10 -17.44 6.40
N THR A 171 4.51 -17.36 5.15
CA THR A 171 5.19 -16.18 4.61
C THR A 171 4.27 -14.95 4.60
N SER A 172 2.98 -15.12 4.28
CA SER A 172 1.98 -14.05 4.36
C SER A 172 1.89 -13.48 5.78
N ALA A 173 1.82 -14.34 6.81
CA ALA A 173 1.81 -13.91 8.20
C ALA A 173 3.08 -13.15 8.62
N VAL A 174 4.23 -13.43 7.99
CA VAL A 174 5.46 -12.64 8.20
C VAL A 174 5.27 -11.22 7.64
N ILE A 175 4.76 -11.09 6.42
CA ILE A 175 4.50 -9.78 5.79
C ILE A 175 3.50 -8.98 6.61
N ASP A 176 2.41 -9.60 7.07
CA ASP A 176 1.40 -8.93 7.90
C ASP A 176 2.02 -8.37 9.19
N ARG A 177 2.85 -9.17 9.90
CA ARG A 177 3.59 -8.68 11.07
C ARG A 177 4.53 -7.52 10.76
N LEU A 178 5.16 -7.51 9.57
CA LEU A 178 6.02 -6.41 9.15
C LEU A 178 5.23 -5.13 8.88
N ILE A 179 4.03 -5.22 8.33
CA ILE A 179 3.12 -4.07 8.14
C ILE A 179 2.77 -3.46 9.51
N VAL A 180 2.35 -4.29 10.47
CA VAL A 180 2.02 -3.86 11.83
C VAL A 180 3.25 -3.24 12.51
N ARG A 181 4.40 -3.93 12.51
CA ARG A 181 5.67 -3.44 13.08
C ARG A 181 6.10 -2.10 12.48
N THR A 182 5.93 -1.94 11.17
CA THR A 182 6.27 -0.70 10.46
C THR A 182 5.43 0.47 10.97
N ARG A 183 4.12 0.28 11.11
CA ARG A 183 3.23 1.30 11.67
C ARG A 183 3.61 1.66 13.11
N GLU A 184 3.79 0.65 13.96
CA GLU A 184 4.13 0.85 15.39
C GLU A 184 5.46 1.57 15.57
N ARG A 185 6.47 1.20 14.77
CA ARG A 185 7.82 1.77 14.88
C ARG A 185 7.93 3.19 14.34
N PHE A 186 7.26 3.49 13.22
CA PHE A 186 7.45 4.75 12.50
C PHE A 186 6.23 5.68 12.56
N GLY A 187 5.10 5.25 13.16
CA GLY A 187 3.88 6.05 13.25
C GLY A 187 3.24 6.37 11.89
N VAL A 188 3.51 5.53 10.87
CA VAL A 188 3.03 5.77 9.50
C VAL A 188 1.55 5.48 9.36
N THR A 189 0.89 6.19 8.46
CA THR A 189 -0.47 5.87 7.99
C THR A 189 -0.39 4.85 6.88
N GLY A 190 -1.11 3.73 7.01
CA GLY A 190 -1.13 2.64 6.04
C GLY A 190 -2.42 2.62 5.20
N VAL A 191 -2.29 2.37 3.90
CA VAL A 191 -3.43 1.94 3.06
C VAL A 191 -3.05 0.60 2.43
N VAL A 192 -3.78 -0.44 2.79
CA VAL A 192 -3.54 -1.80 2.29
C VAL A 192 -4.71 -2.21 1.40
N VAL A 193 -4.43 -2.59 0.17
CA VAL A 193 -5.45 -3.24 -0.66
C VAL A 193 -5.19 -4.74 -0.71
N THR A 194 -6.19 -5.54 -0.46
CA THR A 194 -6.09 -6.99 -0.47
C THR A 194 -7.44 -7.67 -0.68
N HIS A 195 -7.42 -8.91 -1.11
CA HIS A 195 -8.55 -9.82 -1.10
C HIS A 195 -8.41 -10.91 -0.02
N ASP A 196 -7.29 -10.93 0.72
CA ASP A 196 -7.05 -11.87 1.81
C ASP A 196 -7.62 -11.33 3.13
N MET A 197 -8.67 -11.98 3.62
CA MET A 197 -9.34 -11.57 4.85
C MET A 197 -8.50 -11.79 6.11
N ARG A 198 -7.59 -12.79 6.12
CA ARG A 198 -6.70 -12.99 7.28
C ARG A 198 -5.74 -11.81 7.42
N SER A 199 -5.10 -11.43 6.31
CA SER A 199 -4.26 -10.23 6.27
C SER A 199 -5.06 -8.99 6.66
N ALA A 200 -6.26 -8.80 6.09
CA ALA A 200 -7.11 -7.65 6.39
C ALA A 200 -7.42 -7.51 7.89
N TYR A 201 -7.77 -8.62 8.55
CA TYR A 201 -8.06 -8.62 10.00
C TYR A 201 -6.82 -8.44 10.87
N THR A 202 -5.65 -8.86 10.37
CA THR A 202 -4.39 -8.77 11.13
C THR A 202 -3.81 -7.35 11.10
N VAL A 203 -3.85 -6.69 9.93
CA VAL A 203 -3.14 -5.42 9.73
C VAL A 203 -4.01 -4.18 9.89
N GLY A 204 -5.34 -4.34 9.74
CA GLY A 204 -6.29 -3.22 9.67
C GLY A 204 -6.76 -2.71 11.02
N ASP A 205 -6.85 -1.39 11.17
CA ASP A 205 -7.65 -0.76 12.22
C ASP A 205 -9.11 -0.61 11.74
N ARG A 206 -9.26 -0.23 10.46
CA ARG A 206 -10.55 -0.15 9.77
C ARG A 206 -10.47 -0.85 8.43
N ILE A 207 -11.61 -1.39 8.00
CA ILE A 207 -11.75 -2.08 6.72
C ILE A 207 -12.86 -1.40 5.93
N ALA A 208 -12.59 -1.12 4.65
CA ALA A 208 -13.54 -0.59 3.68
C ALA A 208 -13.73 -1.61 2.56
N MET A 209 -14.96 -2.02 2.26
CA MET A 209 -15.24 -2.89 1.12
C MET A 209 -15.54 -2.07 -0.13
N LEU A 210 -14.69 -2.22 -1.14
CA LEU A 210 -14.91 -1.69 -2.49
C LEU A 210 -15.74 -2.68 -3.31
N TYR A 211 -16.94 -2.26 -3.68
CA TYR A 211 -17.89 -3.04 -4.47
C TYR A 211 -18.51 -2.15 -5.54
N GLU A 212 -18.53 -2.60 -6.79
CA GLU A 212 -19.07 -1.86 -7.95
C GLU A 212 -18.57 -0.41 -8.05
N GLY A 213 -17.27 -0.23 -7.77
CA GLY A 213 -16.60 1.09 -7.86
C GLY A 213 -16.91 2.07 -6.71
N ARG A 214 -17.60 1.63 -5.66
CA ARG A 214 -18.00 2.45 -4.48
C ARG A 214 -17.62 1.74 -3.18
N ILE A 215 -17.52 2.50 -2.10
CA ILE A 215 -17.41 1.91 -0.77
C ILE A 215 -18.80 1.44 -0.34
N ARG A 216 -18.93 0.13 -0.16
CA ARG A 216 -20.16 -0.53 0.28
C ARG A 216 -20.36 -0.42 1.79
N GLN A 217 -19.29 -0.64 2.53
CA GLN A 217 -19.23 -0.55 3.98
C GLN A 217 -17.84 -0.13 4.42
N VAL A 218 -17.74 0.63 5.50
CA VAL A 218 -16.50 0.92 6.21
C VAL A 218 -16.77 0.82 7.71
N GLY A 219 -15.82 0.23 8.44
CA GLY A 219 -15.92 0.08 9.91
C GLY A 219 -14.65 -0.48 10.49
N THR A 220 -14.60 -0.64 11.80
CA THR A 220 -13.57 -1.40 12.50
C THR A 220 -13.59 -2.88 12.07
N VAL A 221 -12.52 -3.60 12.35
CA VAL A 221 -12.46 -5.06 12.09
C VAL A 221 -13.66 -5.77 12.70
N ALA A 222 -14.01 -5.46 13.96
CA ALA A 222 -15.13 -6.08 14.66
C ALA A 222 -16.50 -5.77 14.00
N GLU A 223 -16.72 -4.51 13.57
CA GLU A 223 -17.94 -4.10 12.88
C GLU A 223 -18.10 -4.81 11.53
N VAL A 224 -17.00 -4.95 10.76
CA VAL A 224 -17.04 -5.64 9.48
C VAL A 224 -17.26 -7.15 9.66
N GLN A 225 -16.65 -7.76 10.68
CA GLN A 225 -16.89 -9.17 11.01
C GLN A 225 -18.35 -9.45 11.45
N ALA A 226 -18.97 -8.49 12.14
CA ALA A 226 -20.35 -8.59 12.60
C ALA A 226 -21.40 -8.09 11.57
N THR A 227 -20.99 -7.80 10.35
CA THR A 227 -21.84 -7.21 9.33
C THR A 227 -23.08 -8.04 9.01
N GLN A 228 -24.20 -7.37 8.75
CA GLN A 228 -25.41 -7.99 8.23
C GLN A 228 -25.63 -7.70 6.73
N ASP A 229 -24.76 -6.89 6.11
CA ASP A 229 -24.83 -6.65 4.67
C ASP A 229 -24.52 -7.93 3.90
N PRO A 230 -25.45 -8.44 3.08
CA PRO A 230 -25.30 -9.75 2.44
C PRO A 230 -24.10 -9.81 1.47
N VAL A 231 -23.76 -8.70 0.81
CA VAL A 231 -22.64 -8.63 -0.14
C VAL A 231 -21.31 -8.68 0.61
N VAL A 232 -21.17 -7.89 1.67
CA VAL A 232 -19.96 -7.88 2.51
C VAL A 232 -19.78 -9.24 3.17
N ARG A 233 -20.85 -9.79 3.72
CA ARG A 233 -20.86 -11.10 4.39
C ARG A 233 -20.47 -12.23 3.45
N GLN A 234 -21.03 -12.25 2.23
CA GLN A 234 -20.66 -13.22 1.21
C GLN A 234 -19.15 -13.17 0.89
N PHE A 235 -18.59 -11.98 0.78
CA PHE A 235 -17.18 -11.80 0.49
C PHE A 235 -16.28 -12.29 1.64
N ILE A 236 -16.55 -11.84 2.89
CA ILE A 236 -15.70 -12.19 4.05
C ILE A 236 -15.77 -13.67 4.43
N GLU A 237 -16.88 -14.35 4.13
CA GLU A 237 -17.08 -15.78 4.34
C GLU A 237 -16.55 -16.65 3.18
N GLY A 238 -16.08 -16.02 2.08
CA GLY A 238 -15.57 -16.74 0.91
C GLY A 238 -16.65 -17.55 0.18
N ARG A 239 -17.91 -17.13 0.25
CA ARG A 239 -19.01 -17.83 -0.44
C ARG A 239 -18.99 -17.47 -1.94
N PRO A 240 -19.21 -18.44 -2.85
CA PRO A 240 -19.33 -18.18 -4.27
C PRO A 240 -20.50 -17.24 -4.57
N THR A 241 -20.33 -16.42 -5.62
CA THR A 241 -21.37 -15.52 -6.17
C THR A 241 -22.38 -16.31 -6.98
#